data_43ed7ff5bc62a5ff8c80e048d96ec067
#
_entry.id   43ed7ff5bc62a5ff8c80e048d96ec067
#
_cell.length_a   1.000
_cell.length_b   1.000
_cell.length_c   1.000
_cell.angle_alpha   90.00
_cell.angle_beta   90.00
_cell.angle_gamma   90.00
#
_symmetry.space_group_name_H-M   'P 1'
#
loop_
_entity.id
_entity.type
_entity.pdbx_description
1 polymer ?
#
loop_
_entity_poly.entity_id
_entity_poly.type
_entity_poly.pdbx_seq_one_letter_code
_entity_poly.pdbx_strand_id
1 'polypeptide(L)'
;SPSAAPAVAFTILPLAMYANNLDILQECMDELAKSGKFKEKYDENGNVIGFIENPYLDLWKKLQPITVKQAAEFGFTPVSGLRFAKKPDEKDELQQILDNFN
;
A
#
# COMPACT_ATOMS: atom_id res chain seq x y z
N SER A 1 -15.36 -32.07 12.08
CA SER A 1 -15.71 -31.43 13.33
C SER A 1 -16.35 -30.07 13.09
N PRO A 2 -17.50 -29.77 13.74
CA PRO A 2 -18.14 -28.45 13.56
C PRO A 2 -17.25 -27.26 13.98
N SER A 3 -16.27 -27.49 14.83
CA SER A 3 -15.37 -26.44 15.30
C SER A 3 -14.26 -26.09 14.30
N ALA A 4 -14.01 -26.90 13.29
CA ALA A 4 -12.96 -26.66 12.30
C ALA A 4 -13.33 -25.54 11.32
N ALA A 5 -14.59 -25.45 10.89
CA ALA A 5 -15.02 -24.45 9.91
C ALA A 5 -14.88 -23.01 10.42
N PRO A 6 -15.29 -22.65 11.67
CA PRO A 6 -15.04 -21.32 12.19
C PRO A 6 -13.55 -20.96 12.28
N ALA A 7 -12.69 -21.88 12.70
CA ALA A 7 -11.26 -21.65 12.78
C ALA A 7 -10.65 -21.35 11.41
N VAL A 8 -11.07 -22.07 10.36
CA VAL A 8 -10.64 -21.82 8.98
C VAL A 8 -11.08 -20.44 8.52
N ALA A 9 -12.32 -20.03 8.79
CA ALA A 9 -12.83 -18.71 8.44
C ALA A 9 -12.03 -17.59 9.12
N PHE A 10 -11.71 -17.73 10.41
CA PHE A 10 -10.91 -16.75 11.14
C PHE A 10 -9.49 -16.60 10.63
N THR A 11 -8.94 -17.62 9.96
CA THR A 11 -7.59 -17.56 9.39
C THR A 11 -7.60 -17.12 7.94
N ILE A 12 -8.51 -17.65 7.12
CA ILE A 12 -8.52 -17.39 5.67
C ILE A 12 -9.01 -15.98 5.35
N LEU A 13 -10.09 -15.51 6.00
CA LEU A 13 -10.63 -14.17 5.69
C LEU A 13 -9.65 -13.05 6.03
N PRO A 14 -9.03 -13.01 7.22
CA PRO A 14 -8.03 -11.98 7.50
C PRO A 14 -6.84 -12.02 6.54
N LEU A 15 -6.39 -13.21 6.17
CA LEU A 15 -5.27 -13.35 5.22
C LEU A 15 -5.66 -12.87 3.82
N ALA A 16 -6.87 -13.17 3.36
CA ALA A 16 -7.38 -12.68 2.08
C ALA A 16 -7.50 -11.16 2.06
N MET A 17 -7.98 -10.56 3.16
CA MET A 17 -8.05 -9.11 3.31
C MET A 17 -6.66 -8.47 3.28
N TYR A 18 -5.70 -9.07 3.95
CA TYR A 18 -4.31 -8.61 3.92
C TYR A 18 -3.73 -8.64 2.50
N ALA A 19 -3.91 -9.75 1.78
CA ALA A 19 -3.46 -9.88 0.41
C ALA A 19 -4.11 -8.84 -0.51
N ASN A 20 -5.41 -8.60 -0.36
CA ASN A 20 -6.13 -7.58 -1.10
C ASN A 20 -5.58 -6.17 -0.81
N ASN A 21 -5.27 -5.87 0.44
CA ASN A 21 -4.70 -4.59 0.83
C ASN A 21 -3.29 -4.39 0.22
N LEU A 22 -2.49 -5.45 0.13
CA LEU A 22 -1.20 -5.40 -0.55
C LEU A 22 -1.37 -5.05 -2.04
N ASP A 23 -2.34 -5.65 -2.70
CA ASP A 23 -2.64 -5.35 -4.11
C ASP A 23 -3.06 -3.90 -4.31
N ILE A 24 -3.91 -3.37 -3.43
CA ILE A 24 -4.33 -1.97 -3.46
C ILE A 24 -3.14 -1.04 -3.24
N LEU A 25 -2.29 -1.33 -2.27
CA LEU A 25 -1.08 -0.54 -2.03
C LEU A 25 -0.15 -0.55 -3.23
N GLN A 26 0.00 -1.69 -3.90
CA GLN A 26 0.80 -1.80 -5.11
C GLN A 26 0.21 -0.93 -6.22
N GLU A 27 -1.10 -0.94 -6.41
CA GLU A 27 -1.77 -0.08 -7.38
C GLU A 27 -1.54 1.40 -7.08
N CYS A 28 -1.64 1.79 -5.80
CA CYS A 28 -1.33 3.15 -5.37
C CYS A 28 0.09 3.55 -5.75
N MET A 29 1.07 2.69 -5.48
CA MET A 29 2.47 2.94 -5.81
C MET A 29 2.67 3.10 -7.32
N ASP A 30 2.04 2.24 -8.12
CA ASP A 30 2.14 2.30 -9.57
C ASP A 30 1.52 3.60 -10.12
N GLU A 31 0.37 4.00 -9.62
CA GLU A 31 -0.31 5.22 -10.06
C GLU A 31 0.44 6.47 -9.61
N LEU A 32 1.00 6.48 -8.42
CA LEU A 32 1.82 7.58 -7.93
C LEU A 32 3.11 7.72 -8.74
N ALA A 33 3.69 6.61 -9.19
CA ALA A 33 4.87 6.63 -10.05
C ALA A 33 4.56 7.22 -11.43
N LYS A 34 3.34 6.99 -11.96
CA LYS A 34 2.91 7.52 -13.25
C LYS A 34 2.56 9.01 -13.20
N SER A 35 1.82 9.42 -12.19
CA SER A 35 1.18 10.75 -12.15
C SER A 35 1.75 11.69 -11.10
N GLY A 36 2.62 11.21 -10.22
CA GLY A 36 3.17 11.99 -9.11
C GLY A 36 2.20 12.17 -7.95
N LYS A 37 2.71 12.72 -6.86
CA LYS A 37 1.95 12.90 -5.62
C LYS A 37 0.99 14.06 -5.69
N PHE A 38 1.36 15.11 -6.42
CA PHE A 38 0.60 16.35 -6.54
C PHE A 38 0.55 16.80 -7.98
N LYS A 39 -0.56 17.44 -8.33
CA LYS A 39 -0.77 18.04 -9.63
C LYS A 39 -0.95 19.54 -9.45
N GLU A 40 -0.32 20.35 -10.30
CA GLU A 40 -0.47 21.80 -10.25
C GLU A 40 -1.89 22.20 -10.67
N LYS A 41 -2.45 23.16 -9.95
CA LYS A 41 -3.72 23.79 -10.27
C LYS A 41 -3.45 25.17 -10.85
N TYR A 42 -4.07 25.45 -11.99
CA TYR A 42 -3.87 26.71 -12.72
C TYR A 42 -5.14 27.56 -12.71
N ASP A 43 -4.96 28.88 -12.74
CA ASP A 43 -6.03 29.83 -12.94
C ASP A 43 -6.32 30.03 -14.45
N GLU A 44 -7.26 30.92 -14.77
CA GLU A 44 -7.64 31.25 -16.15
C GLU A 44 -6.48 31.82 -16.98
N ASN A 45 -5.50 32.42 -16.32
CA ASN A 45 -4.34 33.05 -16.96
C ASN A 45 -3.14 32.12 -17.06
N GLY A 46 -3.27 30.85 -16.62
CA GLY A 46 -2.20 29.89 -16.64
C GLY A 46 -1.20 29.97 -15.49
N ASN A 47 -1.51 30.75 -14.45
CA ASN A 47 -0.69 30.84 -13.26
C ASN A 47 -0.99 29.72 -12.28
N VAL A 48 0.03 29.17 -11.65
CA VAL A 48 -0.13 28.13 -10.62
C VAL A 48 -0.72 28.77 -9.37
N ILE A 49 -1.90 28.32 -8.95
CA ILE A 49 -2.60 28.83 -7.77
C ILE A 49 -2.66 27.83 -6.62
N GLY A 50 -2.08 26.64 -6.79
CA GLY A 50 -2.05 25.61 -5.75
C GLY A 50 -1.73 24.27 -6.32
N PHE A 51 -1.95 23.25 -5.48
CA PHE A 51 -1.69 21.85 -5.84
C PHE A 51 -2.89 20.99 -5.47
N ILE A 52 -3.15 19.97 -6.28
CA ILE A 52 -4.17 18.97 -6.02
C ILE A 52 -3.45 17.67 -5.67
N GLU A 53 -3.77 17.10 -4.51
CA GLU A 53 -3.21 15.82 -4.10
C GLU A 53 -3.77 14.70 -4.99
N ASN A 54 -2.88 13.79 -5.39
CA ASN A 54 -3.29 12.59 -6.10
C ASN A 54 -4.16 11.73 -5.16
N PRO A 55 -5.36 11.31 -5.57
CA PRO A 55 -6.23 10.49 -4.71
C PRO A 55 -5.58 9.19 -4.23
N TYR A 56 -4.69 8.62 -5.02
CA TYR A 56 -3.95 7.41 -4.63
C TYR A 56 -2.99 7.65 -3.47
N LEU A 57 -2.50 8.88 -3.30
CA LEU A 57 -1.64 9.22 -2.15
C LEU A 57 -2.45 9.18 -0.85
N ASP A 58 -3.66 9.72 -0.84
CA ASP A 58 -4.54 9.69 0.33
C ASP A 58 -4.91 8.25 0.70
N LEU A 59 -5.28 7.46 -0.29
CA LEU A 59 -5.59 6.04 -0.10
C LEU A 59 -4.39 5.28 0.45
N TRP A 60 -3.20 5.53 -0.09
CA TRP A 60 -1.96 4.91 0.38
C TRP A 60 -1.69 5.26 1.84
N LYS A 61 -1.81 6.54 2.20
CA LYS A 61 -1.59 7.00 3.58
C LYS A 61 -2.54 6.35 4.58
N LYS A 62 -3.80 6.12 4.18
CA LYS A 62 -4.81 5.50 5.04
C LYS A 62 -4.61 4.00 5.17
N LEU A 63 -4.26 3.34 4.10
CA LEU A 63 -4.21 1.87 4.05
C LEU A 63 -2.88 1.30 4.56
N GLN A 64 -1.79 2.03 4.39
CA GLN A 64 -0.46 1.58 4.76
C GLN A 64 -0.34 1.18 6.24
N PRO A 65 -0.75 2.00 7.22
CA PRO A 65 -0.65 1.61 8.62
C PRO A 65 -1.55 0.43 8.99
N ILE A 66 -2.71 0.31 8.36
CA ILE A 66 -3.60 -0.83 8.54
C ILE A 66 -2.92 -2.12 8.08
N THR A 67 -2.29 -2.06 6.92
CA THR A 67 -1.63 -3.22 6.31
C THR A 67 -0.38 -3.64 7.10
N VAL A 68 0.38 -2.68 7.62
CA VAL A 68 1.51 -2.95 8.51
C VAL A 68 1.06 -3.67 9.78
N LYS A 69 -0.05 -3.23 10.36
CA LYS A 69 -0.63 -3.88 11.53
C LYS A 69 -1.09 -5.30 11.23
N GLN A 70 -1.74 -5.52 10.08
CA GLN A 70 -2.14 -6.85 9.63
C GLN A 70 -0.92 -7.76 9.45
N ALA A 71 0.13 -7.26 8.82
CA ALA A 71 1.37 -8.02 8.65
C ALA A 71 1.93 -8.49 9.97
N ALA A 72 1.97 -7.62 10.98
CA ALA A 72 2.45 -7.95 12.32
C ALA A 72 1.59 -9.04 12.97
N GLU A 73 0.29 -9.03 12.77
CA GLU A 73 -0.63 -10.06 13.30
C GLU A 73 -0.34 -11.44 12.73
N PHE A 74 0.16 -11.51 11.48
CA PHE A 74 0.57 -12.77 10.84
C PHE A 74 2.04 -13.14 11.10
N GLY A 75 2.77 -12.34 11.88
CA GLY A 75 4.18 -12.55 12.11
C GLY A 75 5.06 -12.14 10.95
N PHE A 76 4.54 -11.39 9.98
CA PHE A 76 5.30 -10.86 8.85
C PHE A 76 5.85 -9.47 9.17
N THR A 77 7.06 -9.17 8.65
CA THR A 77 7.51 -7.79 8.62
C THR A 77 6.94 -7.12 7.35
N PRO A 78 6.73 -5.80 7.35
CA PRO A 78 6.28 -5.11 6.14
C PRO A 78 7.18 -5.37 4.93
N VAL A 79 8.48 -5.43 5.14
CA VAL A 79 9.47 -5.73 4.09
C VAL A 79 9.25 -7.13 3.50
N SER A 80 9.03 -8.14 4.37
CA SER A 80 8.80 -9.52 3.92
C SER A 80 7.53 -9.63 3.09
N GLY A 81 6.44 -8.98 3.51
CA GLY A 81 5.18 -8.96 2.76
C GLY A 81 5.34 -8.38 1.37
N LEU A 82 6.02 -7.26 1.26
CA LEU A 82 6.25 -6.60 -0.03
C LEU A 82 7.19 -7.39 -0.94
N ARG A 83 8.16 -8.11 -0.37
CA ARG A 83 9.09 -8.94 -1.15
C ARG A 83 8.40 -10.08 -1.90
N PHE A 84 7.29 -10.60 -1.38
CA PHE A 84 6.53 -11.64 -2.08
C PHE A 84 5.83 -11.10 -3.33
N ALA A 85 5.53 -9.80 -3.37
CA ALA A 85 4.84 -9.18 -4.49
C ALA A 85 5.79 -8.64 -5.57
N LYS A 86 7.10 -8.56 -5.30
CA LYS A 86 8.08 -7.92 -6.16
C LYS A 86 9.17 -8.87 -6.64
N LYS A 87 9.69 -8.58 -7.84
CA LYS A 87 10.85 -9.26 -8.40
C LYS A 87 12.12 -8.89 -7.61
N PRO A 88 13.17 -9.75 -7.61
CA PRO A 88 14.38 -9.47 -6.85
C PRO A 88 15.07 -8.15 -7.17
N ASP A 89 15.03 -7.69 -8.41
CA ASP A 89 15.65 -6.45 -8.85
C ASP A 89 14.89 -5.20 -8.39
N GLU A 90 13.65 -5.33 -7.93
CA GLU A 90 12.83 -4.25 -7.40
C GLU A 90 12.97 -4.07 -5.88
N LYS A 91 13.64 -5.00 -5.20
CA LYS A 91 13.79 -4.97 -3.74
C LYS A 91 14.53 -3.74 -3.22
N ASP A 92 15.55 -3.28 -3.94
CA ASP A 92 16.36 -2.14 -3.50
C ASP A 92 15.54 -0.85 -3.49
N GLU A 93 14.68 -0.65 -4.49
CA GLU A 93 13.78 0.51 -4.53
C GLU A 93 12.77 0.49 -3.39
N LEU A 94 12.16 -0.67 -3.13
CA LEU A 94 11.24 -0.83 -2.01
C LEU A 94 11.93 -0.61 -0.68
N GLN A 95 13.15 -1.12 -0.51
CA GLN A 95 13.91 -0.95 0.71
C GLN A 95 14.20 0.53 0.96
N GLN A 96 14.55 1.29 -0.07
CA GLN A 96 14.75 2.73 0.04
C GLN A 96 13.49 3.47 0.47
N ILE A 97 12.34 3.09 -0.11
CA ILE A 97 11.05 3.68 0.27
C ILE A 97 10.73 3.40 1.73
N LEU A 98 10.91 2.16 2.17
CA LEU A 98 10.63 1.74 3.55
C LEU A 98 11.57 2.41 4.54
N ASP A 99 12.85 2.56 4.20
CA ASP A 99 13.84 3.24 5.05
C ASP A 99 13.49 4.72 5.25
N ASN A 100 12.88 5.36 4.26
CA ASN A 100 12.44 6.75 4.36
C ASN A 100 11.24 6.96 5.27
N PHE A 101 10.53 5.89 5.64
CA PHE A 101 9.39 5.96 6.58
C PHE A 101 9.80 5.72 8.03
N ASN A 102 11.03 5.32 8.27
CA ASN A 102 11.53 5.09 9.64
C ASN A 102 12.30 6.35 10.18
#